data_6a870511ccbc50907be1f7cc51ce05b9
#
_entry.id   6a870511ccbc50907be1f7cc51ce05b9
#
_cell.length_a   1.000
_cell.length_b   1.000
_cell.length_c   1.000
_cell.angle_alpha   90.00
_cell.angle_beta   90.00
_cell.angle_gamma   90.00
#
_symmetry.space_group_name_H-M   'P 1'
#
loop_
_entity.id
_entity.type
_entity.pdbx_description
1 polymer ?
#
loop_
_entity_poly.entity_id
_entity_poly.type
_entity_poly.pdbx_seq_one_letter_code
_entity_poly.pdbx_strand_id
1 'polypeptide(L)'
;VFANVFFGANFSFYVSLTRNYLDFQQIFMLQVLSAAVFFIPFALFSRYSYRITWRDVGNILIVTLLIVYGWMYMLLWGSSYTTPIDASVIATLGPAFTLIMDHLMHPRKYIGTRVVGVVCALVGAGILILGDGFSLTHGSRAQGNLFVLAAVVAIAVNTVIIKPQLEKLGTLVVMGWYYIIGLAITAPFFWKYIDHVPFLRLPLFAQAELGYILILGTVLPMYLLYRGTEKLTSVHTALYRYIQPVIAGILAITRGQAHFDAANITASVFIFAGVILVVVGYKYYVRHGLPKLRSDGRLEH
;
A
#
# COMPACT_ATOMS: atom_id res chain seq x y z
N VAL A 1 -1.70 0.06 13.36
CA VAL A 1 -1.83 -1.39 13.56
C VAL A 1 -3.06 -1.90 12.83
N PHE A 2 -4.29 -1.54 13.24
CA PHE A 2 -5.55 -2.10 12.69
C PHE A 2 -5.66 -2.03 11.17
N ALA A 3 -5.29 -0.91 10.54
CA ALA A 3 -5.29 -0.80 9.08
C ALA A 3 -4.53 -1.95 8.40
N ASN A 4 -3.39 -2.34 8.95
CA ASN A 4 -2.53 -3.36 8.37
C ASN A 4 -3.02 -4.80 8.64
N VAL A 5 -3.83 -5.01 9.67
CA VAL A 5 -4.56 -6.29 9.87
C VAL A 5 -5.58 -6.46 8.73
N PHE A 6 -6.35 -5.42 8.46
CA PHE A 6 -7.34 -5.44 7.37
C PHE A 6 -6.68 -5.58 5.99
N PHE A 7 -5.60 -4.84 5.72
CA PHE A 7 -4.85 -5.00 4.47
C PHE A 7 -4.22 -6.39 4.31
N GLY A 8 -3.75 -7.00 5.41
CA GLY A 8 -3.22 -8.36 5.37
C GLY A 8 -4.24 -9.39 4.91
N ALA A 9 -5.48 -9.28 5.36
CA ALA A 9 -6.56 -10.16 4.93
C ALA A 9 -6.96 -9.94 3.45
N ASN A 10 -6.84 -8.70 2.94
CA ASN A 10 -7.16 -8.40 1.54
C ASN A 10 -6.38 -9.26 0.55
N PHE A 11 -5.13 -9.60 0.82
CA PHE A 11 -4.33 -10.43 -0.09
C PHE A 11 -4.99 -11.79 -0.36
N SER A 12 -5.52 -12.43 0.68
CA SER A 12 -6.24 -13.70 0.53
C SER A 12 -7.57 -13.53 -0.20
N PHE A 13 -8.33 -12.48 0.10
CA PHE A 13 -9.64 -12.22 -0.52
C PHE A 13 -9.51 -11.77 -1.97
N TYR A 14 -8.51 -10.96 -2.32
CA TYR A 14 -8.23 -10.59 -3.70
C TYR A 14 -7.96 -11.83 -4.56
N VAL A 15 -7.06 -12.70 -4.11
CA VAL A 15 -6.73 -13.94 -4.83
C VAL A 15 -7.96 -14.86 -4.94
N SER A 16 -8.77 -14.98 -3.87
CA SER A 16 -10.00 -15.78 -3.87
C SER A 16 -10.98 -15.29 -4.93
N LEU A 17 -11.30 -14.01 -4.89
CA LEU A 17 -12.31 -13.43 -5.80
C LEU A 17 -11.83 -13.35 -7.24
N THR A 18 -10.57 -12.92 -7.47
CA THR A 18 -10.06 -12.74 -8.83
C THR A 18 -9.83 -14.05 -9.59
N ARG A 19 -9.57 -15.14 -8.87
CA ARG A 19 -9.37 -16.45 -9.52
C ARG A 19 -10.66 -17.20 -9.83
N ASN A 20 -11.74 -16.93 -9.06
CA ASN A 20 -12.91 -17.81 -9.10
C ASN A 20 -14.20 -17.11 -9.51
N TYR A 21 -14.32 -15.78 -9.34
CA TYR A 21 -15.63 -15.11 -9.38
C TYR A 21 -15.68 -13.80 -10.15
N LEU A 22 -14.67 -12.95 -10.03
CA LEU A 22 -14.71 -11.58 -10.54
C LEU A 22 -13.41 -11.19 -11.22
N ASP A 23 -13.50 -10.41 -12.28
CA ASP A 23 -12.34 -9.76 -12.86
C ASP A 23 -11.77 -8.71 -11.90
N PHE A 24 -10.45 -8.54 -11.91
CA PHE A 24 -9.82 -7.56 -11.03
C PHE A 24 -10.29 -6.12 -11.32
N GLN A 25 -10.69 -5.81 -12.56
CA GLN A 25 -11.25 -4.53 -12.95
C GLN A 25 -12.61 -4.25 -12.29
N GLN A 26 -13.43 -5.30 -12.11
CA GLN A 26 -14.70 -5.21 -11.39
C GLN A 26 -14.49 -4.83 -9.93
N ILE A 27 -13.59 -5.56 -9.25
CA ILE A 27 -13.24 -5.29 -7.85
C ILE A 27 -12.63 -3.90 -7.71
N PHE A 28 -11.72 -3.52 -8.61
CA PHE A 28 -11.09 -2.21 -8.62
C PHE A 28 -12.12 -1.06 -8.70
N MET A 29 -13.02 -1.13 -9.67
CA MET A 29 -14.03 -0.09 -9.83
C MET A 29 -14.99 -0.02 -8.63
N LEU A 30 -15.40 -1.18 -8.09
CA LEU A 30 -16.23 -1.25 -6.89
C LEU A 30 -15.53 -0.65 -5.66
N GLN A 31 -14.23 -0.87 -5.50
CA GLN A 31 -13.45 -0.25 -4.42
C GLN A 31 -13.39 1.28 -4.56
N VAL A 32 -13.12 1.79 -5.78
CA VAL A 32 -13.11 3.23 -6.03
C VAL A 32 -14.49 3.82 -5.74
N LEU A 33 -15.56 3.17 -6.21
CA LEU A 33 -16.93 3.62 -6.01
C LEU A 33 -17.33 3.60 -4.53
N SER A 34 -17.06 2.51 -3.80
CA SER A 34 -17.40 2.40 -2.37
C SER A 34 -16.70 3.47 -1.54
N ALA A 35 -15.43 3.71 -1.81
CA ALA A 35 -14.67 4.74 -1.12
C ALA A 35 -15.13 6.15 -1.53
N ALA A 36 -15.46 6.37 -2.80
CA ALA A 36 -16.02 7.63 -3.27
C ALA A 36 -17.35 7.96 -2.58
N VAL A 37 -18.27 7.00 -2.51
CA VAL A 37 -19.57 7.16 -1.81
C VAL A 37 -19.36 7.55 -0.36
N PHE A 38 -18.36 6.97 0.31
CA PHE A 38 -18.08 7.25 1.72
C PHE A 38 -17.37 8.59 1.92
N PHE A 39 -16.31 8.90 1.15
CA PHE A 39 -15.44 10.05 1.44
C PHE A 39 -15.87 11.35 0.75
N ILE A 40 -16.55 11.32 -0.41
CA ILE A 40 -16.96 12.52 -1.13
C ILE A 40 -17.82 13.47 -0.28
N PRO A 41 -18.80 12.98 0.51
CA PRO A 41 -19.60 13.87 1.35
C PRO A 41 -18.76 14.71 2.31
N PHE A 42 -17.68 14.14 2.89
CA PHE A 42 -16.81 14.88 3.78
C PHE A 42 -16.02 16.00 3.07
N ALA A 43 -15.65 15.79 1.80
CA ALA A 43 -15.03 16.87 1.02
C ALA A 43 -16.03 17.97 0.69
N LEU A 44 -17.25 17.62 0.27
CA LEU A 44 -18.25 18.61 -0.15
C LEU A 44 -18.78 19.45 1.01
N PHE A 45 -18.99 18.86 2.18
CA PHE A 45 -19.56 19.56 3.34
C PHE A 45 -18.52 20.13 4.30
N SER A 46 -17.22 19.96 4.05
CA SER A 46 -16.18 20.48 4.91
C SER A 46 -15.86 21.95 4.67
N ARG A 47 -15.76 22.73 5.74
CA ARG A 47 -15.26 24.12 5.69
C ARG A 47 -13.82 24.23 5.17
N TYR A 48 -13.03 23.18 5.30
CA TYR A 48 -11.64 23.16 4.83
C TYR A 48 -11.53 23.03 3.30
N SER A 49 -12.56 22.55 2.61
CA SER A 49 -12.59 22.47 1.15
C SER A 49 -12.48 23.82 0.46
N TYR A 50 -12.98 24.90 1.07
CA TYR A 50 -12.85 26.26 0.55
C TYR A 50 -11.43 26.84 0.65
N ARG A 51 -10.52 26.16 1.34
CA ARG A 51 -9.11 26.57 1.47
C ARG A 51 -8.19 25.89 0.45
N ILE A 52 -8.73 25.10 -0.45
CA ILE A 52 -7.99 24.37 -1.47
C ILE A 52 -7.56 25.35 -2.57
N THR A 53 -6.26 25.38 -2.82
CA THR A 53 -5.66 26.18 -3.91
C THR A 53 -5.44 25.31 -5.15
N TRP A 54 -5.24 25.93 -6.33
CA TRP A 54 -4.93 25.20 -7.56
C TRP A 54 -3.66 24.32 -7.42
N ARG A 55 -2.72 24.75 -6.60
CA ARG A 55 -1.52 23.97 -6.28
C ARG A 55 -1.84 22.71 -5.48
N ASP A 56 -2.79 22.81 -4.55
CA ASP A 56 -3.26 21.64 -3.80
C ASP A 56 -3.98 20.65 -4.72
N VAL A 57 -4.79 21.13 -5.68
CA VAL A 57 -5.45 20.29 -6.69
C VAL A 57 -4.42 19.51 -7.50
N GLY A 58 -3.33 20.17 -7.96
CA GLY A 58 -2.25 19.50 -8.67
C GLY A 58 -1.56 18.40 -7.83
N ASN A 59 -1.29 18.70 -6.56
CA ASN A 59 -0.71 17.72 -5.64
C ASN A 59 -1.68 16.55 -5.37
N ILE A 60 -2.97 16.84 -5.18
CA ILE A 60 -4.00 15.79 -4.97
C ILE A 60 -4.14 14.94 -6.22
N LEU A 61 -4.02 15.49 -7.42
CA LEU A 61 -4.04 14.72 -8.67
C LEU A 61 -2.88 13.71 -8.71
N ILE A 62 -1.65 14.14 -8.39
CA ILE A 62 -0.49 13.22 -8.33
C ILE A 62 -0.73 12.13 -7.30
N VAL A 63 -1.19 12.50 -6.10
CA VAL A 63 -1.54 11.55 -5.03
C VAL A 63 -2.61 10.56 -5.51
N THR A 64 -3.64 11.04 -6.22
CA THR A 64 -4.71 10.20 -6.77
C THR A 64 -4.17 9.19 -7.77
N LEU A 65 -3.32 9.61 -8.70
CA LEU A 65 -2.72 8.69 -9.68
C LEU A 65 -1.85 7.63 -8.99
N LEU A 66 -1.08 8.03 -7.98
CA LEU A 66 -0.25 7.10 -7.21
C LEU A 66 -1.08 6.11 -6.40
N ILE A 67 -2.18 6.54 -5.78
CA ILE A 67 -2.97 5.68 -4.90
C ILE A 67 -3.97 4.82 -5.67
N VAL A 68 -4.70 5.39 -6.62
CA VAL A 68 -5.74 4.67 -7.35
C VAL A 68 -5.13 3.73 -8.37
N TYR A 69 -4.25 4.23 -9.24
CA TYR A 69 -3.65 3.42 -10.28
C TYR A 69 -2.34 2.76 -9.85
N GLY A 70 -1.43 3.54 -9.27
CA GLY A 70 -0.12 3.04 -8.86
C GLY A 70 -0.21 1.98 -7.77
N TRP A 71 -1.11 2.12 -6.79
CA TRP A 71 -1.24 1.16 -5.70
C TRP A 71 -2.46 0.25 -5.86
N MET A 72 -3.69 0.77 -5.85
CA MET A 72 -4.89 -0.09 -5.82
C MET A 72 -5.00 -0.97 -7.07
N TYR A 73 -4.88 -0.37 -8.26
CA TYR A 73 -5.00 -1.09 -9.52
C TYR A 73 -3.86 -2.10 -9.70
N MET A 74 -2.60 -1.67 -9.53
CA MET A 74 -1.44 -2.55 -9.68
C MET A 74 -1.40 -3.66 -8.65
N LEU A 75 -1.78 -3.38 -7.39
CA LEU A 75 -1.85 -4.39 -6.35
C LEU A 75 -2.89 -5.47 -6.67
N LEU A 76 -4.07 -5.06 -7.11
CA LEU A 76 -5.16 -5.98 -7.42
C LEU A 76 -4.85 -6.79 -8.68
N TRP A 77 -4.31 -6.15 -9.70
CA TRP A 77 -3.84 -6.84 -10.91
C TRP A 77 -2.72 -7.83 -10.60
N GLY A 78 -1.72 -7.42 -9.83
CA GLY A 78 -0.66 -8.32 -9.37
C GLY A 78 -1.19 -9.49 -8.55
N SER A 79 -2.12 -9.24 -7.62
CA SER A 79 -2.73 -10.29 -6.79
C SER A 79 -3.55 -11.31 -7.59
N SER A 80 -4.02 -10.98 -8.80
CA SER A 80 -4.71 -11.94 -9.66
C SER A 80 -3.77 -13.01 -10.25
N TYR A 81 -2.45 -12.76 -10.29
CA TYR A 81 -1.45 -13.65 -10.86
C TYR A 81 -0.50 -14.28 -9.83
N THR A 82 -0.41 -13.71 -8.63
CA THR A 82 0.50 -14.19 -7.58
C THR A 82 -0.23 -14.87 -6.42
N THR A 83 0.51 -15.28 -5.38
CA THR A 83 -0.06 -15.86 -4.16
C THR A 83 -0.25 -14.78 -3.08
N PRO A 84 -1.18 -14.98 -2.11
CA PRO A 84 -1.34 -14.05 -1.00
C PRO A 84 -0.06 -13.91 -0.17
N ILE A 85 0.73 -14.98 -0.05
CA ILE A 85 2.00 -14.98 0.69
C ILE A 85 2.99 -14.08 -0.02
N ASP A 86 3.26 -14.29 -1.32
CA ASP A 86 4.20 -13.48 -2.08
C ASP A 86 3.84 -12.01 -2.06
N ALA A 87 2.59 -11.69 -2.37
CA ALA A 87 2.11 -10.32 -2.40
C ALA A 87 2.29 -9.62 -1.05
N SER A 88 1.99 -10.32 0.06
CA SER A 88 2.14 -9.77 1.41
C SER A 88 3.60 -9.62 1.83
N VAL A 89 4.47 -10.57 1.45
CA VAL A 89 5.92 -10.50 1.72
C VAL A 89 6.54 -9.34 0.94
N ILE A 90 6.21 -9.17 -0.35
CA ILE A 90 6.66 -8.02 -1.15
C ILE A 90 6.14 -6.70 -0.54
N ALA A 91 4.92 -6.67 0.00
CA ALA A 91 4.38 -5.48 0.65
C ALA A 91 5.20 -5.01 1.87
N THR A 92 5.98 -5.90 2.50
CA THR A 92 6.89 -5.54 3.59
C THR A 92 8.08 -4.68 3.17
N LEU A 93 8.36 -4.56 1.87
CA LEU A 93 9.35 -3.61 1.33
C LEU A 93 8.90 -2.14 1.46
N GLY A 94 7.62 -1.90 1.72
CA GLY A 94 7.06 -0.55 1.83
C GLY A 94 7.85 0.39 2.73
N PRO A 95 8.26 0.03 3.96
CA PRO A 95 9.10 0.85 4.81
C PRO A 95 10.48 1.18 4.22
N ALA A 96 11.10 0.24 3.52
CA ALA A 96 12.39 0.47 2.88
C ALA A 96 12.26 1.53 1.77
N PHE A 97 11.27 1.39 0.89
CA PHE A 97 10.99 2.39 -0.14
C PHE A 97 10.53 3.73 0.44
N THR A 98 9.73 3.73 1.51
CA THR A 98 9.34 4.97 2.18
C THR A 98 10.54 5.72 2.75
N LEU A 99 11.53 5.01 3.32
CA LEU A 99 12.78 5.59 3.80
C LEU A 99 13.63 6.15 2.65
N ILE A 100 13.70 5.47 1.52
CA ILE A 100 14.39 5.95 0.32
C ILE A 100 13.74 7.26 -0.14
N MET A 101 12.42 7.28 -0.27
CA MET A 101 11.69 8.47 -0.71
C MET A 101 11.78 9.61 0.29
N ASP A 102 11.66 9.35 1.60
CA ASP A 102 11.85 10.36 2.63
C ASP A 102 13.25 10.97 2.57
N HIS A 103 14.27 10.15 2.29
CA HIS A 103 15.64 10.64 2.12
C HIS A 103 15.83 11.48 0.85
N LEU A 104 15.26 11.05 -0.28
CA LEU A 104 15.35 11.81 -1.55
C LEU A 104 14.68 13.19 -1.42
N MET A 105 13.59 13.27 -0.67
CA MET A 105 12.88 14.53 -0.43
C MET A 105 13.48 15.37 0.70
N HIS A 106 14.10 14.73 1.69
CA HIS A 106 14.73 15.35 2.85
C HIS A 106 16.13 14.75 3.06
N PRO A 107 17.16 15.18 2.29
CA PRO A 107 18.49 14.60 2.35
C PRO A 107 19.08 14.63 3.76
N ARG A 108 19.44 13.48 4.29
CA ARG A 108 20.05 13.28 5.62
C ARG A 108 21.22 12.33 5.49
N LYS A 109 22.19 12.36 6.43
CA LYS A 109 23.34 11.43 6.40
C LYS A 109 22.85 9.97 6.44
N TYR A 110 23.32 9.17 5.48
CA TYR A 110 23.04 7.73 5.43
C TYR A 110 23.87 6.97 6.47
N ILE A 111 23.26 5.97 7.10
CA ILE A 111 23.95 4.96 7.88
C ILE A 111 24.05 3.71 7.01
N GLY A 112 25.24 3.13 6.88
CA GLY A 112 25.51 1.97 6.03
C GLY A 112 24.58 0.77 6.27
N THR A 113 24.13 0.58 7.51
CA THR A 113 23.17 -0.49 7.87
C THR A 113 21.83 -0.37 7.13
N ARG A 114 21.39 0.85 6.79
CA ARG A 114 20.15 1.05 6.02
C ARG A 114 20.32 0.61 4.58
N VAL A 115 21.46 0.95 3.98
CA VAL A 115 21.78 0.58 2.59
C VAL A 115 21.85 -0.94 2.48
N VAL A 116 22.58 -1.59 3.40
CA VAL A 116 22.66 -3.05 3.45
C VAL A 116 21.27 -3.67 3.63
N GLY A 117 20.46 -3.12 4.53
CA GLY A 117 19.09 -3.59 4.75
C GLY A 117 18.20 -3.49 3.50
N VAL A 118 18.27 -2.37 2.76
CA VAL A 118 17.54 -2.21 1.50
C VAL A 118 18.01 -3.23 0.45
N VAL A 119 19.33 -3.41 0.30
CA VAL A 119 19.89 -4.39 -0.65
C VAL A 119 19.43 -5.80 -0.30
N CYS A 120 19.52 -6.22 0.97
CA CYS A 120 19.02 -7.53 1.41
C CYS A 120 17.53 -7.71 1.10
N ALA A 121 16.71 -6.69 1.36
CA ALA A 121 15.28 -6.74 1.09
C ALA A 121 14.97 -6.85 -0.42
N LEU A 122 15.73 -6.13 -1.26
CA LEU A 122 15.61 -6.22 -2.73
C LEU A 122 16.06 -7.58 -3.27
N VAL A 123 17.10 -8.19 -2.69
CA VAL A 123 17.52 -9.56 -3.04
C VAL A 123 16.38 -10.54 -2.74
N GLY A 124 15.74 -10.45 -1.58
CA GLY A 124 14.58 -11.28 -1.25
C GLY A 124 13.43 -11.11 -2.23
N ALA A 125 13.11 -9.87 -2.62
CA ALA A 125 12.10 -9.61 -3.65
C ALA A 125 12.52 -10.22 -5.02
N GLY A 126 13.80 -10.12 -5.37
CA GLY A 126 14.36 -10.75 -6.57
C GLY A 126 14.16 -12.26 -6.58
N ILE A 127 14.35 -12.94 -5.44
CA ILE A 127 14.11 -14.38 -5.32
C ILE A 127 12.64 -14.72 -5.61
N LEU A 128 11.68 -13.95 -5.11
CA LEU A 128 10.24 -14.17 -5.40
C LEU A 128 9.87 -13.91 -6.86
N ILE A 129 10.55 -12.96 -7.51
CA ILE A 129 10.28 -12.62 -8.91
C ILE A 129 10.93 -13.65 -9.86
N LEU A 130 12.11 -14.14 -9.50
CA LEU A 130 12.92 -15.00 -10.37
C LEU A 130 12.78 -16.50 -10.06
N GLY A 131 12.24 -16.87 -8.89
CA GLY A 131 12.31 -18.21 -8.31
C GLY A 131 11.60 -19.32 -9.10
N ASP A 132 10.56 -18.99 -9.88
CA ASP A 132 9.81 -19.97 -10.69
C ASP A 132 10.27 -20.00 -12.16
N GLY A 133 11.49 -19.52 -12.44
CA GLY A 133 11.94 -19.28 -13.81
C GLY A 133 11.38 -17.96 -14.34
N PHE A 134 12.27 -16.98 -14.54
CA PHE A 134 11.86 -15.65 -14.98
C PHE A 134 11.16 -15.72 -16.34
N SER A 135 9.84 -15.62 -16.33
CA SER A 135 9.03 -15.47 -17.52
C SER A 135 8.09 -14.29 -17.33
N LEU A 136 8.24 -13.26 -18.13
CA LEU A 136 7.30 -12.13 -18.22
C LEU A 136 6.12 -12.45 -19.16
N THR A 137 5.81 -13.73 -19.36
CA THR A 137 4.60 -14.12 -20.09
C THR A 137 3.37 -13.63 -19.36
N HIS A 138 2.35 -13.26 -20.12
CA HIS A 138 1.10 -12.76 -19.58
C HIS A 138 0.49 -13.78 -18.59
N GLY A 139 0.18 -13.29 -17.38
CA GLY A 139 -0.40 -14.13 -16.33
C GLY A 139 0.61 -14.93 -15.49
N SER A 140 1.92 -14.73 -15.67
CA SER A 140 2.93 -15.40 -14.86
C SER A 140 2.98 -14.85 -13.43
N ARG A 141 3.37 -15.72 -12.48
CA ARG A 141 3.60 -15.33 -11.07
C ARG A 141 4.65 -14.21 -10.95
N ALA A 142 5.71 -14.27 -11.78
CA ALA A 142 6.73 -13.22 -11.85
C ALA A 142 6.14 -11.86 -12.24
N GLN A 143 5.24 -11.83 -13.23
CA GLN A 143 4.53 -10.61 -13.63
C GLN A 143 3.64 -10.10 -12.48
N GLY A 144 2.92 -10.98 -11.79
CA GLY A 144 2.11 -10.63 -10.62
C GLY A 144 2.95 -10.00 -9.50
N ASN A 145 4.08 -10.62 -9.17
CA ASN A 145 5.02 -10.12 -8.16
C ASN A 145 5.61 -8.75 -8.54
N LEU A 146 5.90 -8.53 -9.83
CA LEU A 146 6.40 -7.23 -10.33
C LEU A 146 5.34 -6.14 -10.20
N PHE A 147 4.07 -6.42 -10.50
CA PHE A 147 2.99 -5.45 -10.31
C PHE A 147 2.77 -5.13 -8.81
N VAL A 148 2.85 -6.12 -7.94
CA VAL A 148 2.80 -5.89 -6.48
C VAL A 148 3.97 -5.02 -6.04
N LEU A 149 5.19 -5.26 -6.54
CA LEU A 149 6.35 -4.43 -6.23
C LEU A 149 6.15 -2.98 -6.70
N ALA A 150 5.65 -2.78 -7.93
CA ALA A 150 5.31 -1.45 -8.43
C ALA A 150 4.27 -0.75 -7.55
N ALA A 151 3.25 -1.47 -7.09
CA ALA A 151 2.25 -0.96 -6.15
C ALA A 151 2.88 -0.53 -4.82
N VAL A 152 3.81 -1.31 -4.28
CA VAL A 152 4.51 -0.99 -3.03
C VAL A 152 5.39 0.26 -3.17
N VAL A 153 6.05 0.44 -4.30
CA VAL A 153 6.78 1.67 -4.60
C VAL A 153 5.82 2.87 -4.67
N ALA A 154 4.71 2.74 -5.39
CA ALA A 154 3.72 3.81 -5.54
C ALA A 154 3.14 4.26 -4.19
N ILE A 155 2.75 3.32 -3.31
CA ILE A 155 2.23 3.67 -1.98
C ILE A 155 3.31 4.24 -1.06
N ALA A 156 4.57 3.86 -1.22
CA ALA A 156 5.68 4.43 -0.47
C ALA A 156 5.91 5.90 -0.85
N VAL A 157 5.95 6.21 -2.15
CA VAL A 157 6.03 7.57 -2.69
C VAL A 157 4.82 8.39 -2.22
N ASN A 158 3.61 7.84 -2.38
CA ASN A 158 2.38 8.49 -1.94
C ASN A 158 2.41 8.85 -0.45
N THR A 159 2.84 7.95 0.41
CA THR A 159 2.87 8.15 1.87
C THR A 159 3.73 9.36 2.28
N VAL A 160 4.78 9.67 1.52
CA VAL A 160 5.64 10.85 1.77
C VAL A 160 5.01 12.13 1.20
N ILE A 161 4.54 12.07 -0.05
CA ILE A 161 4.01 13.24 -0.76
C ILE A 161 2.68 13.75 -0.18
N ILE A 162 1.81 12.85 0.28
CA ILE A 162 0.48 13.20 0.78
C ILE A 162 0.51 13.92 2.14
N LYS A 163 1.56 13.70 2.93
CA LYS A 163 1.62 14.16 4.33
C LYS A 163 1.33 15.66 4.51
N PRO A 164 1.94 16.59 3.76
CA PRO A 164 1.64 18.01 3.88
C PRO A 164 0.18 18.38 3.64
N GLN A 165 -0.49 17.68 2.70
CA GLN A 165 -1.90 17.90 2.42
C GLN A 165 -2.80 17.39 3.56
N LEU A 166 -2.45 16.24 4.16
CA LEU A 166 -3.16 15.71 5.34
C LEU A 166 -3.07 16.66 6.53
N GLU A 167 -1.89 17.23 6.78
CA GLU A 167 -1.67 18.19 7.86
C GLU A 167 -2.40 19.53 7.63
N LYS A 168 -2.47 19.98 6.36
CA LYS A 168 -3.12 21.25 5.97
C LYS A 168 -4.64 21.17 5.96
N LEU A 169 -5.21 20.12 5.36
CA LEU A 169 -6.63 20.02 5.02
C LEU A 169 -7.38 18.98 5.87
N GLY A 170 -6.64 18.11 6.56
CA GLY A 170 -7.18 16.98 7.31
C GLY A 170 -7.49 15.77 6.43
N THR A 171 -7.42 14.59 7.06
CA THR A 171 -7.52 13.29 6.38
C THR A 171 -8.79 13.14 5.55
N LEU A 172 -9.97 13.42 6.10
CA LEU A 172 -11.26 13.18 5.40
C LEU A 172 -11.44 14.06 4.18
N VAL A 173 -10.99 15.31 4.24
CA VAL A 173 -11.10 16.26 3.11
C VAL A 173 -10.19 15.83 1.97
N VAL A 174 -8.93 15.51 2.28
CA VAL A 174 -7.97 15.03 1.27
C VAL A 174 -8.47 13.74 0.62
N MET A 175 -8.96 12.79 1.41
CA MET A 175 -9.52 11.54 0.90
C MET A 175 -10.74 11.77 0.01
N GLY A 176 -11.64 12.66 0.41
CA GLY A 176 -12.80 13.01 -0.41
C GLY A 176 -12.38 13.56 -1.77
N TRP A 177 -11.45 14.50 -1.80
CA TRP A 177 -10.96 15.09 -3.03
C TRP A 177 -10.23 14.11 -3.95
N TYR A 178 -9.36 13.26 -3.39
CA TYR A 178 -8.69 12.29 -4.25
C TYR A 178 -9.64 11.20 -4.78
N TYR A 179 -10.73 10.86 -4.06
CA TYR A 179 -11.76 9.96 -4.61
C TYR A 179 -12.71 10.65 -5.59
N ILE A 180 -12.96 11.97 -5.47
CA ILE A 180 -13.64 12.74 -6.52
C ILE A 180 -12.85 12.67 -7.83
N ILE A 181 -11.56 13.01 -7.77
CA ILE A 181 -10.66 12.97 -8.93
C ILE A 181 -10.49 11.54 -9.42
N GLY A 182 -10.28 10.59 -8.50
CA GLY A 182 -10.12 9.18 -8.81
C GLY A 182 -11.33 8.59 -9.53
N LEU A 183 -12.54 8.87 -9.04
CA LEU A 183 -13.77 8.43 -9.69
C LEU A 183 -13.95 9.08 -11.06
N ALA A 184 -13.70 10.40 -11.17
CA ALA A 184 -13.82 11.12 -12.45
C ALA A 184 -12.88 10.56 -13.52
N ILE A 185 -11.66 10.16 -13.15
CA ILE A 185 -10.70 9.58 -14.09
C ILE A 185 -11.02 8.09 -14.37
N THR A 186 -11.47 7.35 -13.35
CA THR A 186 -11.64 5.89 -13.46
C THR A 186 -12.97 5.52 -14.13
N ALA A 187 -14.07 6.21 -13.81
CA ALA A 187 -15.40 5.87 -14.29
C ALA A 187 -15.50 5.76 -15.83
N PRO A 188 -14.96 6.69 -16.65
CA PRO A 188 -15.09 6.59 -18.10
C PRO A 188 -14.54 5.30 -18.71
N PHE A 189 -13.53 4.69 -18.08
CA PHE A 189 -12.84 3.50 -18.59
C PHE A 189 -13.34 2.20 -17.95
N PHE A 190 -13.76 2.26 -16.69
CA PHE A 190 -14.03 1.07 -15.87
C PHE A 190 -15.51 0.89 -15.51
N TRP A 191 -16.37 1.87 -15.77
CA TRP A 191 -17.79 1.78 -15.44
C TRP A 191 -18.46 0.54 -16.05
N LYS A 192 -18.11 0.23 -17.29
CA LYS A 192 -18.63 -0.96 -18.01
C LYS A 192 -18.44 -2.28 -17.27
N TYR A 193 -17.44 -2.38 -16.39
CA TYR A 193 -17.20 -3.61 -15.63
C TYR A 193 -18.19 -3.82 -14.49
N ILE A 194 -18.84 -2.75 -13.99
CA ILE A 194 -19.86 -2.86 -12.94
C ILE A 194 -21.11 -3.56 -13.47
N ASP A 195 -21.53 -3.26 -14.68
CA ASP A 195 -22.76 -3.79 -15.28
C ASP A 195 -22.70 -5.32 -15.43
N HIS A 196 -21.51 -5.88 -15.45
CA HIS A 196 -21.26 -7.32 -15.59
C HIS A 196 -20.98 -8.04 -14.26
N VAL A 197 -21.08 -7.36 -13.11
CA VAL A 197 -20.87 -8.00 -11.80
C VAL A 197 -22.09 -8.85 -11.43
N PRO A 198 -21.93 -10.19 -11.30
CA PRO A 198 -23.05 -11.06 -11.05
C PRO A 198 -23.43 -11.16 -9.56
N PHE A 199 -23.74 -10.00 -8.91
CA PHE A 199 -23.96 -9.92 -7.46
C PHE A 199 -24.87 -11.02 -6.91
N LEU A 200 -26.01 -11.29 -7.56
CA LEU A 200 -26.98 -12.28 -7.10
C LEU A 200 -26.57 -13.74 -7.35
N ARG A 201 -25.58 -13.96 -8.22
CA ARG A 201 -25.07 -15.31 -8.55
C ARG A 201 -23.83 -15.67 -7.75
N LEU A 202 -23.21 -14.71 -7.07
CA LEU A 202 -22.07 -14.97 -6.21
C LEU A 202 -22.52 -15.81 -5.00
N PRO A 203 -21.77 -16.85 -4.60
CA PRO A 203 -22.04 -17.56 -3.35
C PRO A 203 -21.87 -16.61 -2.16
N LEU A 204 -22.60 -16.89 -1.07
CA LEU A 204 -22.67 -15.99 0.10
C LEU A 204 -21.29 -15.62 0.67
N PHE A 205 -20.36 -16.57 0.68
CA PHE A 205 -19.00 -16.28 1.16
C PHE A 205 -18.25 -15.32 0.24
N ALA A 206 -18.42 -15.39 -1.09
CA ALA A 206 -17.80 -14.46 -2.04
C ALA A 206 -18.43 -13.06 -1.93
N GLN A 207 -19.72 -12.97 -1.67
CA GLN A 207 -20.38 -11.70 -1.35
C GLN A 207 -19.82 -11.09 -0.05
N ALA A 208 -19.60 -11.92 0.98
CA ALA A 208 -19.01 -11.49 2.24
C ALA A 208 -17.55 -11.02 2.04
N GLU A 209 -16.74 -11.73 1.24
CA GLU A 209 -15.38 -11.31 0.89
C GLU A 209 -15.37 -9.98 0.12
N LEU A 210 -16.27 -9.82 -0.85
CA LEU A 210 -16.42 -8.57 -1.59
C LEU A 210 -16.82 -7.44 -0.64
N GLY A 211 -17.83 -7.63 0.19
CA GLY A 211 -18.25 -6.66 1.22
C GLY A 211 -17.11 -6.29 2.17
N TYR A 212 -16.32 -7.29 2.60
CA TYR A 212 -15.12 -7.04 3.39
C TYR A 212 -14.14 -6.14 2.64
N ILE A 213 -13.79 -6.47 1.40
CA ILE A 213 -12.84 -5.69 0.58
C ILE A 213 -13.31 -4.25 0.43
N LEU A 214 -14.59 -4.03 0.16
CA LEU A 214 -15.13 -2.69 -0.08
C LEU A 214 -15.09 -1.82 1.19
N ILE A 215 -15.44 -2.36 2.35
CA ILE A 215 -15.55 -1.58 3.59
C ILE A 215 -14.32 -1.74 4.47
N LEU A 216 -14.04 -2.96 4.94
CA LEU A 216 -12.97 -3.25 5.88
C LEU A 216 -11.61 -3.38 5.20
N GLY A 217 -11.58 -3.60 3.91
CA GLY A 217 -10.37 -3.71 3.09
C GLY A 217 -9.97 -2.42 2.37
N THR A 218 -10.90 -1.47 2.21
CA THR A 218 -10.64 -0.23 1.47
C THR A 218 -10.97 1.00 2.30
N VAL A 219 -12.23 1.24 2.64
CA VAL A 219 -12.68 2.48 3.29
C VAL A 219 -12.02 2.68 4.65
N LEU A 220 -12.20 1.72 5.55
CA LEU A 220 -11.72 1.82 6.92
C LEU A 220 -10.19 1.83 7.03
N PRO A 221 -9.45 0.89 6.42
CA PRO A 221 -8.00 0.88 6.59
C PRO A 221 -7.31 2.05 5.89
N MET A 222 -7.84 2.57 4.78
CA MET A 222 -7.31 3.77 4.15
C MET A 222 -7.48 5.00 5.06
N TYR A 223 -8.65 5.17 5.66
CA TYR A 223 -8.85 6.22 6.66
C TYR A 223 -7.87 6.10 7.83
N LEU A 224 -7.76 4.90 8.41
CA LEU A 224 -6.86 4.66 9.54
C LEU A 224 -5.38 4.86 9.17
N LEU A 225 -4.98 4.46 7.96
CA LEU A 225 -3.62 4.66 7.45
C LEU A 225 -3.29 6.15 7.34
N TYR A 226 -4.14 6.93 6.67
CA TYR A 226 -3.88 8.34 6.46
C TYR A 226 -4.05 9.16 7.74
N ARG A 227 -4.97 8.78 8.62
CA ARG A 227 -5.08 9.40 9.95
C ARG A 227 -3.82 9.12 10.79
N GLY A 228 -3.25 7.94 10.64
CA GLY A 228 -1.94 7.61 11.23
C GLY A 228 -0.81 8.45 10.61
N THR A 229 -0.78 8.58 9.27
CA THR A 229 0.25 9.36 8.55
C THR A 229 0.18 10.86 8.87
N GLU A 230 -1.02 11.40 9.10
CA GLU A 230 -1.23 12.79 9.54
C GLU A 230 -0.54 13.08 10.88
N LYS A 231 -0.59 12.10 11.81
CA LYS A 231 -0.10 12.29 13.19
C LYS A 231 1.29 11.73 13.45
N LEU A 232 1.74 10.78 12.64
CA LEU A 232 3.03 10.09 12.79
C LEU A 232 3.96 10.47 11.63
N THR A 233 5.23 10.06 11.73
CA THR A 233 6.12 10.14 10.56
C THR A 233 5.73 9.08 9.53
N SER A 234 5.97 9.35 8.24
CA SER A 234 5.71 8.41 7.14
C SER A 234 6.40 7.06 7.37
N VAL A 235 7.63 7.10 7.92
CA VAL A 235 8.41 5.90 8.26
C VAL A 235 7.74 5.08 9.36
N HIS A 236 7.30 5.71 10.47
CA HIS A 236 6.61 4.98 11.54
C HIS A 236 5.32 4.33 11.03
N THR A 237 4.55 5.04 10.21
CA THR A 237 3.32 4.49 9.62
C THR A 237 3.62 3.28 8.73
N ALA A 238 4.70 3.34 7.95
CA ALA A 238 5.12 2.24 7.08
C ALA A 238 5.56 0.98 7.87
N LEU A 239 6.22 1.14 9.03
CA LEU A 239 6.68 0.02 9.85
C LEU A 239 5.57 -0.94 10.32
N TYR A 240 4.35 -0.45 10.49
CA TYR A 240 3.23 -1.32 10.87
C TYR A 240 2.78 -2.31 9.78
N ARG A 241 3.30 -2.17 8.54
CA ARG A 241 2.99 -3.10 7.44
C ARG A 241 3.50 -4.52 7.68
N TYR A 242 4.46 -4.73 8.59
CA TYR A 242 4.96 -6.07 8.94
C TYR A 242 3.93 -7.02 9.54
N ILE A 243 2.77 -6.50 9.93
CA ILE A 243 1.65 -7.32 10.38
C ILE A 243 0.97 -8.01 9.19
N GLN A 244 1.04 -7.41 8.00
CA GLN A 244 0.31 -7.90 6.81
C GLN A 244 0.68 -9.34 6.42
N PRO A 245 1.96 -9.75 6.30
CA PRO A 245 2.29 -11.10 5.88
C PRO A 245 1.90 -12.16 6.93
N VAL A 246 1.87 -11.81 8.20
CA VAL A 246 1.41 -12.73 9.26
C VAL A 246 -0.07 -13.05 9.05
N ILE A 247 -0.90 -12.03 8.86
CA ILE A 247 -2.34 -12.20 8.63
C ILE A 247 -2.59 -12.89 7.28
N ALA A 248 -1.91 -12.43 6.21
CA ALA A 248 -2.04 -13.01 4.88
C ALA A 248 -1.62 -14.49 4.86
N GLY A 249 -0.51 -14.84 5.53
CA GLY A 249 -0.01 -16.20 5.62
C GLY A 249 -0.97 -17.13 6.36
N ILE A 250 -1.50 -16.71 7.51
CA ILE A 250 -2.49 -17.48 8.27
C ILE A 250 -3.71 -17.76 7.37
N LEU A 251 -4.27 -16.73 6.74
CA LEU A 251 -5.45 -16.88 5.89
C LEU A 251 -5.16 -17.71 4.64
N ALA A 252 -4.02 -17.52 3.98
CA ALA A 252 -3.65 -18.28 2.79
C ALA A 252 -3.51 -19.78 3.08
N ILE A 253 -2.90 -20.15 4.21
CA ILE A 253 -2.71 -21.55 4.62
C ILE A 253 -4.06 -22.17 5.01
N THR A 254 -4.82 -21.51 5.89
CA THR A 254 -6.11 -22.03 6.37
C THR A 254 -7.14 -22.19 5.25
N ARG A 255 -6.97 -21.46 4.15
CA ARG A 255 -7.84 -21.50 2.95
C ARG A 255 -7.28 -22.35 1.82
N GLY A 256 -6.11 -22.98 1.99
CA GLY A 256 -5.47 -23.78 0.95
C GLY A 256 -5.06 -22.99 -0.30
N GLN A 257 -4.88 -21.67 -0.18
CA GLN A 257 -4.54 -20.79 -1.30
C GLN A 257 -3.05 -20.75 -1.63
N ALA A 258 -2.21 -21.13 -0.70
CA ALA A 258 -0.76 -21.20 -0.87
C ALA A 258 -0.12 -22.16 0.12
N HIS A 259 1.03 -22.72 -0.28
CA HIS A 259 1.93 -23.49 0.56
C HIS A 259 3.26 -22.77 0.65
N PHE A 260 3.97 -22.93 1.77
CA PHE A 260 5.33 -22.44 1.87
C PHE A 260 6.26 -23.35 1.06
N ASP A 261 6.90 -22.80 0.05
CA ASP A 261 8.01 -23.41 -0.66
C ASP A 261 9.37 -22.84 -0.20
N ALA A 262 10.46 -23.45 -0.63
CA ALA A 262 11.80 -23.02 -0.24
C ALA A 262 12.11 -21.59 -0.72
N ALA A 263 11.60 -21.19 -1.88
CA ALA A 263 11.79 -19.84 -2.43
C ALA A 263 11.08 -18.81 -1.54
N ASN A 264 9.82 -19.08 -1.15
CA ASN A 264 9.05 -18.22 -0.26
C ASN A 264 9.72 -18.04 1.10
N ILE A 265 10.22 -19.13 1.69
CA ILE A 265 10.90 -19.08 2.98
C ILE A 265 12.20 -18.28 2.88
N THR A 266 13.04 -18.58 1.86
CA THR A 266 14.32 -17.91 1.66
C THR A 266 14.10 -16.41 1.39
N ALA A 267 13.20 -16.07 0.50
CA ALA A 267 12.86 -14.68 0.19
C ALA A 267 12.35 -13.93 1.43
N SER A 268 11.46 -14.56 2.22
CA SER A 268 10.95 -13.98 3.47
C SER A 268 12.10 -13.70 4.45
N VAL A 269 13.03 -14.61 4.63
CA VAL A 269 14.21 -14.41 5.51
C VAL A 269 15.01 -13.19 5.05
N PHE A 270 15.33 -13.08 3.76
CA PHE A 270 16.08 -11.94 3.23
C PHE A 270 15.32 -10.62 3.40
N ILE A 271 14.02 -10.60 3.09
CA ILE A 271 13.18 -9.41 3.21
C ILE A 271 13.09 -8.98 4.67
N PHE A 272 12.75 -9.88 5.60
CA PHE A 272 12.65 -9.55 7.02
C PHE A 272 13.99 -9.14 7.63
N ALA A 273 15.09 -9.82 7.31
CA ALA A 273 16.43 -9.43 7.75
C ALA A 273 16.80 -8.04 7.23
N GLY A 274 16.57 -7.77 5.94
CA GLY A 274 16.80 -6.46 5.33
C GLY A 274 16.02 -5.36 6.02
N VAL A 275 14.76 -5.62 6.28
CA VAL A 275 13.86 -4.71 6.97
C VAL A 275 14.30 -4.43 8.41
N ILE A 276 14.69 -5.45 9.18
CA ILE A 276 15.21 -5.28 10.54
C ILE A 276 16.43 -4.36 10.52
N LEU A 277 17.36 -4.57 9.57
CA LEU A 277 18.53 -3.71 9.40
C LEU A 277 18.15 -2.25 9.09
N VAL A 278 17.16 -2.03 8.23
CA VAL A 278 16.62 -0.69 7.92
C VAL A 278 16.06 -0.02 9.18
N VAL A 279 15.24 -0.75 9.95
CA VAL A 279 14.60 -0.24 11.18
C VAL A 279 15.62 0.06 12.26
N VAL A 280 16.57 -0.86 12.49
CA VAL A 280 17.66 -0.68 13.47
C VAL A 280 18.51 0.53 13.08
N GLY A 281 18.90 0.63 11.81
CA GLY A 281 19.64 1.78 11.31
C GLY A 281 18.87 3.10 11.45
N TYR A 282 17.52 3.08 11.29
CA TYR A 282 16.69 4.26 11.53
C TYR A 282 16.64 4.67 13.02
N LYS A 283 16.43 3.71 13.92
CA LYS A 283 16.42 3.94 15.36
C LYS A 283 17.78 4.47 15.87
N TYR A 284 18.87 3.89 15.37
CA TYR A 284 20.23 4.35 15.71
C TYR A 284 20.46 5.79 15.27
N TYR A 285 20.02 6.15 14.05
CA TYR A 285 20.15 7.52 13.54
C TYR A 285 19.34 8.53 14.36
N VAL A 286 18.08 8.21 14.69
CA VAL A 286 17.22 9.09 15.50
C VAL A 286 17.83 9.32 16.89
N ARG A 287 18.51 8.30 17.43
CA ARG A 287 19.11 8.36 18.77
C ARG A 287 20.45 9.08 18.82
N HIS A 288 21.26 9.01 17.77
CA HIS A 288 22.65 9.46 17.75
C HIS A 288 22.99 10.42 16.61
N GLY A 289 22.16 10.54 15.60
CA GLY A 289 22.43 11.31 14.38
C GLY A 289 21.72 12.65 14.27
N LEU A 290 20.81 12.97 15.17
CA LEU A 290 20.23 14.31 15.25
C LEU A 290 21.20 15.20 16.02
N PRO A 291 21.62 16.38 15.46
CA PRO A 291 22.40 17.33 16.20
C PRO A 291 21.59 17.74 17.45
N LYS A 292 22.23 17.61 18.61
CA LYS A 292 21.63 18.10 19.85
C LYS A 292 21.57 19.61 19.79
N LEU A 293 20.43 20.19 20.14
CA LEU A 293 20.32 21.63 20.40
C LEU A 293 20.98 21.90 21.73
N ARG A 294 21.94 22.81 21.75
CA ARG A 294 22.48 23.41 23.00
C ARG A 294 21.37 24.19 23.71
N SER A 295 21.53 24.39 24.98
CA SER A 295 20.62 25.20 25.80
C SER A 295 20.45 26.64 25.30
N ASP A 296 21.37 27.10 24.42
CA ASP A 296 21.36 28.41 23.75
C ASP A 296 20.68 28.41 22.38
N GLY A 297 20.07 27.27 21.97
CA GLY A 297 19.36 27.14 20.71
C GLY A 297 20.27 26.89 19.49
N ARG A 298 21.59 26.71 19.63
CA ARG A 298 22.53 26.41 18.55
C ARG A 298 22.72 24.91 18.39
N LEU A 299 22.98 24.50 17.15
CA LEU A 299 23.27 23.09 16.81
C LEU A 299 24.69 22.73 17.27
N GLU A 300 24.84 21.60 17.98
CA GLU A 300 26.16 20.99 18.18
C GLU A 300 26.60 20.31 16.87
N HIS A 301 27.75 20.73 16.35
CA HIS A 301 28.40 20.11 15.19
C HIS A 301 29.25 18.93 15.62
#